data_f915bd234af3c3c0ccd810a2c41edc73
#
_entry.id   f915bd234af3c3c0ccd810a2c41edc73
#
_cell.length_a   1.000
_cell.length_b   1.000
_cell.length_c   1.000
_cell.angle_alpha   90.00
_cell.angle_beta   90.00
_cell.angle_gamma   90.00
#
_symmetry.space_group_name_H-M   'P 1'
#
loop_
_entity.id
_entity.type
_entity.pdbx_description
1 polymer ?
#
loop_
_entity_poly.entity_id
_entity_poly.type
_entity_poly.pdbx_seq_one_letter_code
_entity_poly.pdbx_strand_id
1 'polypeptide(L)'
;MTVKVRNTDMNSERQKALENAMHQITREFGAGAIMRLGDMKGKLDTEVIPTGSLALDIAVGVGGYPRGRVIEIYGPESSGKTTLALHAIAEAQKNNGVAAFIDAEHALDPVYAHHLGVDTERLLISQPDSGEQALRICEQLVRSGAVDMIVIDSVAALVPKQEIEGDIGDQSVGLQARLMSKALRKLTGIISKSRTIVIFINQIREKVG
;
A
#
# COMPACT_ATOMS: atom_id res chain seq x y z
N MET A 1 -47.51 -22.93 -23.44
CA MET A 1 -46.54 -23.81 -22.75
C MET A 1 -45.15 -23.83 -23.39
N THR A 2 -44.77 -22.85 -24.24
CA THR A 2 -43.55 -22.93 -25.11
C THR A 2 -42.44 -21.95 -24.75
N VAL A 3 -42.61 -21.09 -23.76
CA VAL A 3 -41.64 -20.02 -23.41
C VAL A 3 -40.61 -20.47 -22.35
N LYS A 4 -40.94 -21.47 -21.50
CA LYS A 4 -40.03 -21.91 -20.40
C LYS A 4 -38.88 -22.80 -20.88
N VAL A 5 -39.02 -23.55 -21.98
CA VAL A 5 -37.97 -24.47 -22.49
C VAL A 5 -36.85 -23.71 -23.20
N ARG A 6 -37.15 -22.63 -23.93
CA ARG A 6 -36.13 -21.82 -24.61
C ARG A 6 -35.17 -21.03 -23.67
N ASN A 7 -35.63 -20.71 -22.45
CA ASN A 7 -34.78 -19.97 -21.48
C ASN A 7 -33.77 -20.90 -20.76
N THR A 8 -34.08 -22.18 -20.61
CA THR A 8 -33.14 -23.16 -19.99
C THR A 8 -32.03 -23.56 -20.95
N ASP A 9 -32.31 -23.72 -22.22
CA ASP A 9 -31.30 -24.09 -23.22
C ASP A 9 -30.34 -22.94 -23.53
N MET A 10 -30.85 -21.71 -23.65
CA MET A 10 -30.00 -20.50 -23.77
C MET A 10 -29.09 -20.27 -22.58
N ASN A 11 -29.52 -20.63 -21.37
CA ASN A 11 -28.71 -20.51 -20.16
C ASN A 11 -27.57 -21.56 -20.15
N SER A 12 -27.88 -22.79 -20.62
CA SER A 12 -26.90 -23.88 -20.77
C SER A 12 -25.81 -23.57 -21.82
N GLU A 13 -26.19 -23.03 -22.98
CA GLU A 13 -25.22 -22.63 -24.01
C GLU A 13 -24.31 -21.46 -23.58
N ARG A 14 -24.90 -20.47 -22.90
CA ARG A 14 -24.12 -19.38 -22.30
C ARG A 14 -23.15 -19.86 -21.25
N GLN A 15 -23.52 -20.82 -20.43
CA GLN A 15 -22.66 -21.38 -19.40
C GLN A 15 -21.49 -22.17 -20.01
N LYS A 16 -21.73 -22.98 -21.03
CA LYS A 16 -20.68 -23.68 -21.78
C LYS A 16 -19.73 -22.71 -22.47
N ALA A 17 -20.26 -21.66 -23.09
CA ALA A 17 -19.43 -20.62 -23.71
C ALA A 17 -18.54 -19.90 -22.69
N LEU A 18 -19.05 -19.59 -21.50
CA LEU A 18 -18.29 -19.00 -20.39
C LEU A 18 -17.18 -19.95 -19.90
N GLU A 19 -17.49 -21.22 -19.70
CA GLU A 19 -16.50 -22.22 -19.26
C GLU A 19 -15.38 -22.38 -20.30
N ASN A 20 -15.71 -22.43 -21.59
CA ASN A 20 -14.72 -22.47 -22.66
C ASN A 20 -13.84 -21.22 -22.65
N ALA A 21 -14.41 -20.03 -22.49
CA ALA A 21 -13.65 -18.80 -22.38
C ALA A 21 -12.72 -18.80 -21.16
N MET A 22 -13.19 -19.26 -20.00
CA MET A 22 -12.35 -19.40 -18.80
C MET A 22 -11.20 -20.37 -19.00
N HIS A 23 -11.43 -21.51 -19.66
CA HIS A 23 -10.40 -22.47 -20.02
C HIS A 23 -9.36 -21.87 -20.97
N GLN A 24 -9.80 -21.11 -21.96
CA GLN A 24 -8.92 -20.45 -22.92
C GLN A 24 -8.04 -19.40 -22.24
N ILE A 25 -8.62 -18.56 -21.38
CA ILE A 25 -7.89 -17.56 -20.59
C ILE A 25 -6.86 -18.23 -19.67
N THR A 26 -7.25 -19.32 -18.99
CA THR A 26 -6.33 -20.04 -18.10
C THR A 26 -5.17 -20.67 -18.89
N ARG A 27 -5.43 -21.15 -20.10
CA ARG A 27 -4.38 -21.73 -20.97
C ARG A 27 -3.42 -20.67 -21.50
N GLU A 28 -3.92 -19.47 -21.82
CA GLU A 28 -3.13 -18.38 -22.41
C GLU A 28 -2.35 -17.60 -21.35
N PHE A 29 -2.97 -17.31 -20.20
CA PHE A 29 -2.43 -16.42 -19.16
C PHE A 29 -1.99 -17.14 -17.88
N GLY A 30 -2.20 -18.45 -17.80
CA GLY A 30 -1.82 -19.26 -16.65
C GLY A 30 -2.92 -19.48 -15.61
N ALA A 31 -2.67 -20.42 -14.69
CA ALA A 31 -3.59 -20.75 -13.60
C ALA A 31 -3.79 -19.53 -12.68
N GLY A 32 -5.06 -19.17 -12.44
CA GLY A 32 -5.43 -18.03 -11.61
C GLY A 32 -5.63 -16.71 -12.34
N ALA A 33 -5.45 -16.68 -13.68
CA ALA A 33 -5.74 -15.50 -14.50
C ALA A 33 -7.22 -15.09 -14.46
N ILE A 34 -8.11 -16.08 -14.31
CA ILE A 34 -9.55 -15.88 -14.10
C ILE A 34 -10.07 -16.93 -13.12
N MET A 35 -10.94 -16.50 -12.20
CA MET A 35 -11.60 -17.38 -11.23
C MET A 35 -12.92 -16.75 -10.78
N ARG A 36 -13.82 -17.57 -10.24
CA ARG A 36 -15.03 -17.04 -9.59
C ARG A 36 -14.66 -16.54 -8.19
N LEU A 37 -15.22 -15.40 -7.79
CA LEU A 37 -14.96 -14.84 -6.46
C LEU A 37 -15.31 -15.82 -5.33
N GLY A 38 -16.34 -16.65 -5.51
CA GLY A 38 -16.72 -17.70 -4.56
C GLY A 38 -15.68 -18.80 -4.39
N ASP A 39 -14.85 -19.06 -5.40
CA ASP A 39 -13.79 -20.07 -5.35
C ASP A 39 -12.57 -19.57 -4.57
N MET A 40 -12.52 -18.28 -4.22
CA MET A 40 -11.47 -17.66 -3.42
C MET A 40 -11.65 -17.86 -1.90
N LYS A 41 -12.69 -18.56 -1.43
CA LYS A 41 -13.01 -18.72 0.00
C LYS A 41 -11.86 -19.26 0.87
N GLY A 42 -10.88 -19.94 0.31
CA GLY A 42 -9.66 -20.38 1.02
C GLY A 42 -8.47 -19.43 0.91
N LYS A 43 -8.57 -18.33 0.12
CA LYS A 43 -7.51 -17.32 -0.05
C LYS A 43 -7.82 -15.99 0.64
N LEU A 44 -8.94 -15.90 1.35
CA LEU A 44 -9.40 -14.71 2.06
C LEU A 44 -8.84 -14.58 3.48
N ASP A 45 -8.02 -15.54 3.95
CA ASP A 45 -7.18 -15.32 5.14
C ASP A 45 -6.11 -14.26 4.78
N THR A 46 -6.53 -13.01 4.91
CA THR A 46 -5.65 -11.87 4.70
C THR A 46 -4.72 -11.79 5.90
N GLU A 47 -3.46 -12.17 5.73
CA GLU A 47 -2.46 -11.91 6.77
C GLU A 47 -2.34 -10.41 6.99
N VAL A 48 -2.29 -10.02 8.25
CA VAL A 48 -2.25 -8.63 8.70
C VAL A 48 -1.09 -8.39 9.65
N ILE A 49 -0.67 -7.14 9.79
CA ILE A 49 0.10 -6.65 10.91
C ILE A 49 -0.84 -5.78 11.73
N PRO A 50 -1.00 -6.03 13.06
CA PRO A 50 -1.84 -5.19 13.91
C PRO A 50 -1.44 -3.71 13.82
N THR A 51 -2.41 -2.83 13.99
CA THR A 51 -2.13 -1.37 13.95
C THR A 51 -1.50 -0.85 15.25
N GLY A 52 -1.53 -1.66 16.31
CA GLY A 52 -1.20 -1.24 17.67
C GLY A 52 -2.38 -0.60 18.41
N SER A 53 -3.53 -0.46 17.75
CA SER A 53 -4.77 0.04 18.36
C SER A 53 -5.89 -0.98 18.13
N LEU A 54 -6.34 -1.62 19.22
CA LEU A 54 -7.43 -2.61 19.16
C LEU A 54 -8.70 -2.03 18.53
N ALA A 55 -9.02 -0.77 18.83
CA ALA A 55 -10.20 -0.12 18.28
C ALA A 55 -10.10 0.04 16.75
N LEU A 56 -8.91 0.36 16.23
CA LEU A 56 -8.67 0.48 14.80
C LEU A 56 -8.66 -0.89 14.13
N ASP A 57 -8.06 -1.91 14.74
CA ASP A 57 -8.04 -3.29 14.23
C ASP A 57 -9.47 -3.83 14.04
N ILE A 58 -10.34 -3.56 15.01
CA ILE A 58 -11.77 -3.91 14.92
C ILE A 58 -12.46 -3.11 13.80
N ALA A 59 -12.21 -1.80 13.73
CA ALA A 59 -12.85 -0.91 12.75
C ALA A 59 -12.47 -1.26 11.30
N VAL A 60 -11.22 -1.65 11.06
CA VAL A 60 -10.74 -2.11 9.74
C VAL A 60 -11.37 -3.46 9.35
N GLY A 61 -11.82 -4.25 10.31
CA GLY A 61 -12.59 -5.47 10.10
C GLY A 61 -11.75 -6.73 9.80
N VAL A 62 -10.46 -6.57 9.46
CA VAL A 62 -9.53 -7.69 9.20
C VAL A 62 -8.48 -7.87 10.30
N GLY A 63 -8.53 -7.03 11.36
CA GLY A 63 -7.64 -7.15 12.50
C GLY A 63 -6.27 -6.46 12.37
N GLY A 64 -6.10 -5.58 11.40
CA GLY A 64 -4.86 -4.83 11.19
C GLY A 64 -4.64 -4.38 9.76
N TYR A 65 -3.42 -3.97 9.44
CA TYR A 65 -3.01 -3.59 8.10
C TYR A 65 -2.78 -4.83 7.23
N PRO A 66 -3.51 -4.98 6.10
CA PRO A 66 -3.37 -6.16 5.23
C PRO A 66 -2.03 -6.18 4.50
N ARG A 67 -1.35 -7.33 4.52
CA ARG A 67 -0.09 -7.52 3.79
C ARG A 67 -0.27 -7.39 2.28
N GLY A 68 0.75 -6.85 1.62
CA GLY A 68 0.76 -6.66 0.18
C GLY A 68 -0.16 -5.53 -0.29
N ARG A 69 -0.39 -4.54 0.57
CA ARG A 69 -1.24 -3.38 0.26
C ARG A 69 -0.52 -2.06 0.47
N VAL A 70 -0.93 -1.08 -0.32
CA VAL A 70 -0.64 0.35 -0.08
C VAL A 70 -1.73 0.88 0.85
N ILE A 71 -1.31 1.57 1.88
CA ILE A 71 -2.17 2.17 2.90
C ILE A 71 -1.86 3.65 2.94
N GLU A 72 -2.87 4.47 3.02
CA GLU A 72 -2.74 5.89 3.25
C GLU A 72 -3.30 6.23 4.63
N ILE A 73 -2.49 6.91 5.45
CA ILE A 73 -2.89 7.51 6.71
C ILE A 73 -2.88 9.01 6.50
N TYR A 74 -4.04 9.65 6.56
CA TYR A 74 -4.16 11.07 6.29
C TYR A 74 -4.92 11.80 7.41
N GLY A 75 -4.65 13.09 7.57
CA GLY A 75 -5.30 13.93 8.58
C GLY A 75 -4.55 15.25 8.76
N PRO A 76 -5.09 16.14 9.60
CA PRO A 76 -4.43 17.41 9.93
C PRO A 76 -3.10 17.18 10.65
N GLU A 77 -2.30 18.23 10.77
CA GLU A 77 -1.08 18.19 11.58
C GLU A 77 -1.38 17.79 13.03
N SER A 78 -0.40 17.19 13.69
CA SER A 78 -0.49 16.78 15.11
C SER A 78 -1.66 15.84 15.44
N SER A 79 -2.25 15.16 14.44
CA SER A 79 -3.37 14.22 14.63
C SER A 79 -2.92 12.79 15.00
N GLY A 80 -1.62 12.56 15.18
CA GLY A 80 -1.09 11.24 15.58
C GLY A 80 -0.80 10.27 14.41
N LYS A 81 -0.73 10.76 13.16
CA LYS A 81 -0.44 9.92 11.99
C LYS A 81 0.87 9.15 12.12
N THR A 82 1.97 9.87 12.41
CA THR A 82 3.30 9.28 12.63
C THR A 82 3.29 8.35 13.84
N THR A 83 2.60 8.70 14.91
CA THR A 83 2.43 7.85 16.10
C THR A 83 1.79 6.51 15.73
N LEU A 84 0.72 6.53 14.93
CA LEU A 84 0.04 5.33 14.48
C LEU A 84 0.94 4.45 13.59
N ALA A 85 1.71 5.07 12.69
CA ALA A 85 2.65 4.36 11.85
C ALA A 85 3.81 3.73 12.65
N LEU A 86 4.31 4.42 13.67
CA LEU A 86 5.35 3.88 14.57
C LEU A 86 4.83 2.71 15.40
N HIS A 87 3.58 2.75 15.89
CA HIS A 87 2.96 1.59 16.53
C HIS A 87 2.89 0.38 15.58
N ALA A 88 2.52 0.60 14.32
CA ALA A 88 2.50 -0.48 13.33
C ALA A 88 3.90 -1.08 13.08
N ILE A 89 4.95 -0.25 13.06
CA ILE A 89 6.34 -0.71 12.99
C ILE A 89 6.67 -1.58 14.21
N ALA A 90 6.33 -1.12 15.42
CA ALA A 90 6.56 -1.88 16.64
C ALA A 90 5.86 -3.24 16.60
N GLU A 91 4.61 -3.30 16.12
CA GLU A 91 3.88 -4.56 15.95
C GLU A 91 4.52 -5.48 14.90
N ALA A 92 5.03 -4.93 13.81
CA ALA A 92 5.78 -5.71 12.81
C ALA A 92 7.04 -6.33 13.42
N GLN A 93 7.80 -5.55 14.19
CA GLN A 93 9.05 -5.98 14.83
C GLN A 93 8.85 -7.02 15.94
N LYS A 94 7.73 -6.98 16.69
CA LYS A 94 7.36 -8.00 17.69
C LYS A 94 7.29 -9.41 17.09
N ASN A 95 6.91 -9.51 15.82
CA ASN A 95 6.85 -10.76 15.07
C ASN A 95 8.13 -11.03 14.26
N ASN A 96 9.26 -10.46 14.66
CA ASN A 96 10.55 -10.52 13.96
C ASN A 96 10.52 -9.97 12.53
N GLY A 97 9.52 -9.15 12.20
CA GLY A 97 9.44 -8.48 10.91
C GLY A 97 10.49 -7.38 10.76
N VAL A 98 10.86 -7.13 9.52
CA VAL A 98 11.77 -6.05 9.13
C VAL A 98 10.96 -4.84 8.71
N ALA A 99 11.24 -3.68 9.28
CA ALA A 99 10.59 -2.42 8.95
C ALA A 99 11.58 -1.36 8.48
N ALA A 100 11.11 -0.49 7.60
CA ALA A 100 11.85 0.68 7.13
C ALA A 100 11.01 1.94 7.28
N PHE A 101 11.66 3.04 7.60
CA PHE A 101 11.07 4.37 7.69
C PHE A 101 11.79 5.31 6.73
N ILE A 102 11.06 5.85 5.77
CA ILE A 102 11.56 6.85 4.81
C ILE A 102 11.08 8.21 5.32
N ASP A 103 11.99 8.91 5.99
CA ASP A 103 11.76 10.19 6.68
C ASP A 103 12.04 11.34 5.70
N ALA A 104 11.05 11.70 4.91
CA ALA A 104 11.15 12.81 3.96
C ALA A 104 11.01 14.19 4.64
N GLU A 105 10.49 14.24 5.87
CA GLU A 105 10.37 15.47 6.67
C GLU A 105 11.62 15.72 7.55
N HIS A 106 12.53 14.74 7.69
CA HIS A 106 13.68 14.78 8.59
C HIS A 106 13.30 15.08 10.05
N ALA A 107 12.16 14.52 10.49
CA ALA A 107 11.52 14.86 11.76
C ALA A 107 11.33 13.66 12.71
N LEU A 108 11.83 12.47 12.34
CA LEU A 108 11.70 11.30 13.21
C LEU A 108 12.55 11.46 14.47
N ASP A 109 11.86 11.42 15.62
CA ASP A 109 12.51 11.38 16.93
C ASP A 109 12.73 9.91 17.36
N PRO A 110 13.99 9.43 17.43
CA PRO A 110 14.27 8.07 17.83
C PRO A 110 13.92 7.77 19.29
N VAL A 111 13.96 8.74 20.18
CA VAL A 111 13.57 8.57 21.58
C VAL A 111 12.07 8.35 21.68
N TYR A 112 11.29 9.14 20.96
CA TYR A 112 9.86 8.97 20.88
C TYR A 112 9.47 7.62 20.24
N ALA A 113 10.12 7.24 19.13
CA ALA A 113 9.90 5.95 18.49
C ALA A 113 10.17 4.78 19.46
N HIS A 114 11.28 4.85 20.22
CA HIS A 114 11.60 3.84 21.24
C HIS A 114 10.52 3.75 22.33
N HIS A 115 10.01 4.88 22.83
CA HIS A 115 8.94 4.89 23.82
C HIS A 115 7.63 4.27 23.30
N LEU A 116 7.38 4.29 22.00
CA LEU A 116 6.25 3.63 21.37
C LEU A 116 6.49 2.12 21.13
N GLY A 117 7.65 1.61 21.51
CA GLY A 117 8.01 0.19 21.42
C GLY A 117 8.74 -0.19 20.14
N VAL A 118 9.18 0.78 19.34
CA VAL A 118 10.01 0.53 18.17
C VAL A 118 11.42 0.13 18.62
N ASP A 119 11.92 -0.98 18.10
CA ASP A 119 13.32 -1.36 18.19
C ASP A 119 14.13 -0.51 17.19
N THR A 120 14.73 0.56 17.70
CA THR A 120 15.46 1.54 16.90
C THR A 120 16.76 1.00 16.31
N GLU A 121 17.35 -0.02 16.92
CA GLU A 121 18.57 -0.68 16.41
C GLU A 121 18.28 -1.53 15.16
N ARG A 122 17.04 -1.98 15.01
CA ARG A 122 16.59 -2.82 13.89
C ARG A 122 15.82 -2.05 12.83
N LEU A 123 15.39 -0.83 13.11
CA LEU A 123 14.65 -0.02 12.16
C LEU A 123 15.58 0.53 11.07
N LEU A 124 15.27 0.21 9.81
CA LEU A 124 15.97 0.83 8.69
C LEU A 124 15.43 2.25 8.50
N ILE A 125 16.31 3.23 8.47
CA ILE A 125 15.95 4.63 8.21
C ILE A 125 16.60 5.14 6.94
N SER A 126 15.86 5.97 6.18
CA SER A 126 16.36 6.69 5.02
C SER A 126 15.81 8.09 5.01
N GLN A 127 16.68 9.07 4.71
CA GLN A 127 16.33 10.49 4.60
C GLN A 127 16.67 10.98 3.19
N PRO A 128 15.75 10.81 2.23
CA PRO A 128 16.00 11.12 0.83
C PRO A 128 15.95 12.63 0.55
N ASP A 129 16.75 13.08 -0.41
CA ASP A 129 16.80 14.48 -0.85
C ASP A 129 15.68 14.85 -1.84
N SER A 130 14.99 13.87 -2.43
CA SER A 130 13.90 14.10 -3.40
C SER A 130 12.83 13.01 -3.37
N GLY A 131 11.65 13.33 -3.88
CA GLY A 131 10.55 12.38 -3.99
C GLY A 131 10.90 11.17 -4.88
N GLU A 132 11.64 11.37 -5.97
CA GLU A 132 12.11 10.28 -6.83
C GLU A 132 13.05 9.33 -6.09
N GLN A 133 13.94 9.87 -5.25
CA GLN A 133 14.85 9.07 -4.45
C GLN A 133 14.09 8.24 -3.41
N ALA A 134 13.19 8.87 -2.68
CA ALA A 134 12.33 8.19 -1.70
C ALA A 134 11.56 7.01 -2.32
N LEU A 135 10.89 7.25 -3.44
CA LEU A 135 10.07 6.24 -4.11
C LEU A 135 10.93 5.14 -4.75
N ARG A 136 12.15 5.45 -5.19
CA ARG A 136 13.10 4.46 -5.70
C ARG A 136 13.64 3.57 -4.58
N ILE A 137 13.96 4.15 -3.41
CA ILE A 137 14.37 3.38 -2.22
C ILE A 137 13.23 2.45 -1.79
N CYS A 138 12.00 2.96 -1.70
CA CYS A 138 10.82 2.14 -1.43
C CYS A 138 10.70 0.98 -2.43
N GLU A 139 10.82 1.24 -3.74
CA GLU A 139 10.77 0.21 -4.76
C GLU A 139 11.82 -0.88 -4.56
N GLN A 140 13.07 -0.51 -4.26
CA GLN A 140 14.16 -1.45 -4.05
C GLN A 140 13.91 -2.32 -2.82
N LEU A 141 13.45 -1.74 -1.70
CA LEU A 141 13.10 -2.46 -0.48
C LEU A 141 11.95 -3.45 -0.73
N VAL A 142 10.89 -3.02 -1.42
CA VAL A 142 9.77 -3.92 -1.79
C VAL A 142 10.24 -5.07 -2.68
N ARG A 143 11.09 -4.79 -3.68
CA ARG A 143 11.62 -5.82 -4.60
C ARG A 143 12.53 -6.83 -3.93
N SER A 144 13.18 -6.47 -2.83
CA SER A 144 14.00 -7.40 -2.06
C SER A 144 13.21 -8.55 -1.48
N GLY A 145 11.91 -8.34 -1.21
CA GLY A 145 11.05 -9.31 -0.53
C GLY A 145 11.43 -9.56 0.94
N ALA A 146 12.36 -8.78 1.48
CA ALA A 146 12.90 -8.96 2.84
C ALA A 146 12.31 -7.97 3.86
N VAL A 147 11.45 -7.04 3.43
CA VAL A 147 10.88 -6.00 4.28
C VAL A 147 9.37 -6.20 4.40
N ASP A 148 8.89 -6.29 5.64
CA ASP A 148 7.47 -6.50 5.95
C ASP A 148 6.67 -5.21 5.89
N MET A 149 7.27 -4.09 6.33
CA MET A 149 6.60 -2.80 6.38
C MET A 149 7.53 -1.65 6.00
N ILE A 150 7.02 -0.72 5.21
CA ILE A 150 7.70 0.53 4.85
C ILE A 150 6.75 1.67 5.16
N VAL A 151 7.22 2.66 5.89
CA VAL A 151 6.51 3.92 6.15
C VAL A 151 7.20 5.04 5.38
N ILE A 152 6.44 5.91 4.72
CA ILE A 152 6.93 7.12 4.06
C ILE A 152 6.23 8.31 4.72
N ASP A 153 6.99 9.13 5.43
CA ASP A 153 6.50 10.31 6.15
C ASP A 153 7.21 11.58 5.66
N SER A 154 6.56 12.46 4.98
CA SER A 154 5.18 12.39 4.46
C SER A 154 5.14 12.59 2.95
N VAL A 155 4.01 12.26 2.31
CA VAL A 155 3.80 12.53 0.87
C VAL A 155 3.98 14.02 0.56
N ALA A 156 3.57 14.91 1.48
CA ALA A 156 3.71 16.35 1.31
C ALA A 156 5.16 16.81 1.16
N ALA A 157 6.11 16.09 1.76
CA ALA A 157 7.55 16.37 1.71
C ALA A 157 8.26 15.72 0.51
N LEU A 158 7.57 14.90 -0.30
CA LEU A 158 8.13 14.31 -1.51
C LEU A 158 8.22 15.33 -2.64
N VAL A 159 9.21 16.22 -2.55
CA VAL A 159 9.45 17.24 -3.57
C VAL A 159 10.07 16.59 -4.81
N PRO A 160 9.51 16.79 -6.02
CA PRO A 160 10.11 16.34 -7.25
C PRO A 160 11.47 16.99 -7.50
N LYS A 161 12.42 16.21 -8.04
CA LYS A 161 13.77 16.70 -8.33
C LYS A 161 13.77 17.94 -9.23
N GLN A 162 12.87 17.97 -10.23
CA GLN A 162 12.70 19.11 -11.13
C GLN A 162 12.27 20.38 -10.39
N GLU A 163 11.52 20.26 -9.31
CA GLU A 163 11.13 21.40 -8.47
C GLU A 163 12.28 21.88 -7.58
N ILE A 164 13.14 20.95 -7.10
CA ILE A 164 14.32 21.27 -6.31
C ILE A 164 15.40 22.01 -7.16
N GLU A 165 15.55 21.60 -8.42
CA GLU A 165 16.54 22.14 -9.36
C GLU A 165 16.06 23.40 -10.11
N GLY A 166 14.75 23.72 -10.05
CA GLY A 166 14.13 24.88 -10.67
C GLY A 166 14.30 26.17 -9.86
N ASP A 167 13.97 27.30 -10.49
CA ASP A 167 13.95 28.59 -9.80
C ASP A 167 12.70 28.75 -8.92
N ILE A 168 12.80 29.55 -7.85
CA ILE A 168 11.70 29.78 -6.87
C ILE A 168 10.40 30.31 -7.53
N GLY A 169 10.48 30.84 -8.73
CA GLY A 169 9.32 31.35 -9.50
C GLY A 169 8.71 30.35 -10.49
N ASP A 170 9.31 29.21 -10.68
CA ASP A 170 8.86 28.23 -11.68
C ASP A 170 7.51 27.57 -11.31
N GLN A 171 6.71 27.32 -12.33
CA GLN A 171 5.42 26.64 -12.14
C GLN A 171 5.64 25.12 -11.94
N SER A 172 5.51 24.67 -10.71
CA SER A 172 5.61 23.24 -10.35
C SER A 172 4.26 22.50 -10.29
N VAL A 173 3.21 23.11 -10.86
CA VAL A 173 1.83 22.63 -10.74
C VAL A 173 1.70 21.17 -11.19
N GLY A 174 1.32 20.30 -10.26
CA GLY A 174 1.02 18.90 -10.53
C GLY A 174 2.22 17.98 -10.71
N LEU A 175 3.47 18.43 -10.54
CA LEU A 175 4.66 17.57 -10.63
C LEU A 175 4.63 16.45 -9.59
N GLN A 176 4.34 16.77 -8.33
CA GLN A 176 4.21 15.81 -7.25
C GLN A 176 3.09 14.78 -7.51
N ALA A 177 1.92 15.23 -7.96
CA ALA A 177 0.80 14.34 -8.28
C ALA A 177 1.15 13.38 -9.43
N ARG A 178 1.88 13.85 -10.45
CA ARG A 178 2.37 13.00 -11.56
C ARG A 178 3.39 11.98 -11.08
N LEU A 179 4.32 12.40 -10.21
CA LEU A 179 5.33 11.53 -9.60
C LEU A 179 4.65 10.41 -8.81
N MET A 180 3.73 10.76 -7.90
CA MET A 180 3.00 9.79 -7.09
C MET A 180 2.15 8.85 -7.94
N SER A 181 1.42 9.36 -8.91
CA SER A 181 0.60 8.53 -9.81
C SER A 181 1.45 7.52 -10.60
N LYS A 182 2.61 7.93 -11.10
CA LYS A 182 3.55 7.04 -11.81
C LYS A 182 4.14 5.99 -10.87
N ALA A 183 4.54 6.39 -9.66
CA ALA A 183 5.12 5.50 -8.67
C ALA A 183 4.11 4.45 -8.19
N LEU A 184 2.90 4.86 -7.80
CA LEU A 184 1.87 3.95 -7.29
C LEU A 184 1.47 2.91 -8.33
N ARG A 185 1.32 3.29 -9.61
CA ARG A 185 1.05 2.31 -10.69
C ARG A 185 2.13 1.22 -10.79
N LYS A 186 3.40 1.60 -10.54
CA LYS A 186 4.52 0.67 -10.58
C LYS A 186 4.62 -0.16 -9.30
N LEU A 187 4.43 0.47 -8.15
CA LEU A 187 4.60 -0.15 -6.83
C LEU A 187 3.50 -1.15 -6.51
N THR A 188 2.23 -0.86 -6.84
CA THR A 188 1.09 -1.69 -6.42
C THR A 188 1.25 -3.16 -6.80
N GLY A 189 1.72 -3.44 -8.03
CA GLY A 189 1.91 -4.82 -8.50
C GLY A 189 3.03 -5.57 -7.78
N ILE A 190 4.14 -4.90 -7.46
CA ILE A 190 5.27 -5.52 -6.75
C ILE A 190 4.98 -5.65 -5.25
N ILE A 191 4.30 -4.67 -4.64
CA ILE A 191 3.85 -4.70 -3.24
C ILE A 191 2.93 -5.91 -3.00
N SER A 192 1.97 -6.13 -3.89
CA SER A 192 1.07 -7.29 -3.79
C SER A 192 1.82 -8.62 -3.83
N LYS A 193 2.86 -8.73 -4.66
CA LYS A 193 3.67 -9.96 -4.80
C LYS A 193 4.63 -10.18 -3.65
N SER A 194 5.28 -9.12 -3.15
CA SER A 194 6.23 -9.19 -2.04
C SER A 194 5.55 -9.35 -0.68
N ARG A 195 4.24 -9.05 -0.60
CA ARG A 195 3.46 -9.02 0.64
C ARG A 195 3.91 -7.94 1.63
N THR A 196 4.74 -7.00 1.21
CA THR A 196 5.15 -5.83 1.98
C THR A 196 3.95 -4.92 2.20
N ILE A 197 3.82 -4.31 3.37
CA ILE A 197 2.89 -3.21 3.63
C ILE A 197 3.63 -1.91 3.38
N VAL A 198 3.06 -1.02 2.55
CA VAL A 198 3.62 0.33 2.36
C VAL A 198 2.61 1.35 2.84
N ILE A 199 2.99 2.11 3.88
CA ILE A 199 2.17 3.16 4.49
C ILE A 199 2.69 4.51 4.00
N PHE A 200 1.80 5.29 3.38
CA PHE A 200 2.04 6.69 3.07
C PHE A 200 1.31 7.56 4.09
N ILE A 201 2.06 8.43 4.75
CA ILE A 201 1.48 9.47 5.61
C ILE A 201 1.22 10.71 4.74
N ASN A 202 0.00 11.25 4.81
CA ASN A 202 -0.40 12.41 4.02
C ASN A 202 -1.04 13.49 4.90
N GLN A 203 -0.88 14.74 4.49
CA GLN A 203 -1.48 15.89 5.16
C GLN A 203 -2.70 16.35 4.38
N ILE A 204 -3.81 16.62 5.07
CA ILE A 204 -4.97 17.29 4.48
C ILE A 204 -4.67 18.79 4.51
N ARG A 205 -4.71 19.42 3.36
CA ARG A 205 -4.74 20.88 3.23
C ARG A 205 -6.16 21.30 2.87
N GLU A 206 -6.85 21.94 3.80
CA GLU A 206 -8.12 22.58 3.50
C GLU A 206 -7.85 23.80 2.64
N LYS A 207 -8.58 23.92 1.51
CA LYS A 207 -8.67 25.21 0.82
C LYS A 207 -9.51 26.12 1.71
N VAL A 208 -8.88 27.12 2.31
CA VAL A 208 -9.60 28.26 2.87
C VAL A 208 -10.22 28.97 1.65
N GLY A 209 -11.55 28.86 1.53
CA GLY A 209 -12.34 29.49 0.47
C GLY A 209 -12.41 31.01 0.59
#